data_0ebc3628c10de12837b06af116806e0d
#
_entry.id   0ebc3628c10de12837b06af116806e0d
#
_cell.length_a   1.000
_cell.length_b   1.000
_cell.length_c   1.000
_cell.angle_alpha   90.00
_cell.angle_beta   90.00
_cell.angle_gamma   90.00
#
_symmetry.space_group_name_H-M   'P 1'
#
loop_
_entity.id
_entity.type
_entity.pdbx_description
1 polymer ?
#
loop_
_entity_poly.entity_id
_entity_poly.type
_entity_poly.pdbx_seq_one_letter_code
_entity_poly.pdbx_strand_id
1 'polypeptide(L)'
;MSEKYSELSDHALVAAAKDSQEALEMLIIRYQGLVKTCARSLYLVGADHEDLLQEGMIGLLTAARTFDPARDDSFSSYASLCIRTRMISAIRSANALKHAPLNDSVSIQTFSFESLSDTSLKADPESRLIGREGFDEFMEALQAKLSATERQVLNVYLDGLSYAQIAQVIHRPVKSVDNAVQRIRKKAALLLGLNGSSV
;
A
#
# COMPACT_ATOMS: atom_id res chain seq x y z
N MET A 1 -15.26 -26.42 -7.90
CA MET A 1 -14.62 -26.82 -6.63
C MET A 1 -14.34 -25.62 -5.70
N SER A 2 -14.63 -24.41 -6.13
CA SER A 2 -14.37 -23.17 -5.34
C SER A 2 -15.49 -22.76 -4.36
N GLU A 3 -16.69 -23.35 -4.45
CA GLU A 3 -17.86 -22.94 -3.65
C GLU A 3 -17.72 -23.22 -2.15
N LYS A 4 -16.99 -24.26 -1.77
CA LYS A 4 -16.83 -24.69 -0.37
C LYS A 4 -16.24 -23.61 0.54
N TYR A 5 -15.39 -22.75 0.04
CA TYR A 5 -14.67 -21.73 0.81
C TYR A 5 -15.20 -20.31 0.60
N SER A 6 -16.07 -20.10 -0.39
CA SER A 6 -16.59 -18.76 -0.74
C SER A 6 -17.43 -18.14 0.37
N GLU A 7 -18.20 -18.94 1.10
CA GLU A 7 -19.12 -18.50 2.16
C GLU A 7 -18.48 -18.44 3.56
N LEU A 8 -17.24 -18.91 3.71
CA LEU A 8 -16.55 -18.87 4.98
C LEU A 8 -16.27 -17.44 5.43
N SER A 9 -16.40 -17.19 6.74
CA SER A 9 -15.89 -15.97 7.36
C SER A 9 -14.37 -15.87 7.17
N ASP A 10 -13.81 -14.67 7.25
CA ASP A 10 -12.37 -14.47 7.08
C ASP A 10 -11.53 -15.28 8.08
N HIS A 11 -11.97 -15.36 9.34
CA HIS A 11 -11.31 -16.15 10.38
C HIS A 11 -11.31 -17.66 10.03
N ALA A 12 -12.45 -18.17 9.59
CA ALA A 12 -12.57 -19.58 9.20
C ALA A 12 -11.75 -19.90 7.95
N LEU A 13 -11.74 -18.97 6.97
CA LEU A 13 -10.97 -19.10 5.74
C LEU A 13 -9.48 -19.07 6.01
N VAL A 14 -8.99 -18.17 6.87
CA VAL A 14 -7.58 -18.09 7.26
C VAL A 14 -7.15 -19.34 8.03
N ALA A 15 -7.99 -19.85 8.94
CA ALA A 15 -7.71 -21.10 9.63
C ALA A 15 -7.57 -22.27 8.64
N ALA A 16 -8.50 -22.39 7.69
CA ALA A 16 -8.44 -23.42 6.65
C ALA A 16 -7.24 -23.26 5.71
N ALA A 17 -6.81 -22.03 5.42
CA ALA A 17 -5.68 -21.72 4.53
C ALA A 17 -4.31 -22.16 5.09
N LYS A 18 -4.22 -22.49 6.38
CA LYS A 18 -3.00 -23.05 6.99
C LYS A 18 -2.72 -24.47 6.52
N ASP A 19 -3.79 -25.24 6.24
CA ASP A 19 -3.72 -26.68 5.93
C ASP A 19 -4.22 -27.01 4.52
N SER A 20 -4.87 -26.08 3.82
CA SER A 20 -5.45 -26.28 2.49
C SER A 20 -4.98 -25.23 1.50
N GLN A 21 -4.35 -25.70 0.42
CA GLN A 21 -3.94 -24.85 -0.69
C GLN A 21 -5.15 -24.17 -1.37
N GLU A 22 -6.26 -24.88 -1.52
CA GLU A 22 -7.48 -24.33 -2.12
C GLU A 22 -8.08 -23.19 -1.28
N ALA A 23 -8.04 -23.31 0.06
CA ALA A 23 -8.48 -22.26 0.96
C ALA A 23 -7.54 -21.05 0.89
N LEU A 24 -6.24 -21.26 0.77
CA LEU A 24 -5.25 -20.20 0.59
C LEU A 24 -5.48 -19.44 -0.73
N GLU A 25 -5.72 -20.15 -1.83
CA GLU A 25 -6.04 -19.53 -3.13
C GLU A 25 -7.31 -18.68 -3.04
N MET A 26 -8.36 -19.18 -2.38
CA MET A 26 -9.59 -18.43 -2.17
C MET A 26 -9.34 -17.16 -1.32
N LEU A 27 -8.53 -17.25 -0.28
CA LEU A 27 -8.15 -16.10 0.54
C LEU A 27 -7.41 -15.04 -0.29
N ILE A 28 -6.46 -15.47 -1.13
CA ILE A 28 -5.72 -14.58 -2.03
C ILE A 28 -6.69 -13.90 -3.01
N ILE A 29 -7.61 -14.64 -3.63
CA ILE A 29 -8.61 -14.08 -4.54
C ILE A 29 -9.47 -13.02 -3.82
N ARG A 30 -9.92 -13.31 -2.60
CA ARG A 30 -10.74 -12.40 -1.80
C ARG A 30 -10.01 -11.09 -1.47
N TYR A 31 -8.71 -11.17 -1.17
CA TYR A 31 -7.91 -10.03 -0.69
C TYR A 31 -7.00 -9.39 -1.76
N GLN A 32 -6.94 -9.88 -2.99
CA GLN A 32 -6.16 -9.26 -4.07
C GLN A 32 -6.57 -7.80 -4.35
N GLY A 33 -7.84 -7.44 -4.12
CA GLY A 33 -8.33 -6.07 -4.22
C GLY A 33 -7.65 -5.12 -3.22
N LEU A 34 -7.45 -5.60 -1.99
CA LEU A 34 -6.73 -4.85 -0.95
C LEU A 34 -5.27 -4.62 -1.36
N VAL A 35 -4.59 -5.63 -1.90
CA VAL A 35 -3.22 -5.49 -2.44
C VAL A 35 -3.17 -4.41 -3.52
N LYS A 36 -4.10 -4.44 -4.47
CA LYS A 36 -4.17 -3.43 -5.54
C LYS A 36 -4.40 -2.02 -4.99
N THR A 37 -5.25 -1.86 -4.00
CA THR A 37 -5.52 -0.56 -3.35
C THR A 37 -4.26 -0.04 -2.63
N CYS A 38 -3.56 -0.89 -1.88
CA CYS A 38 -2.30 -0.53 -1.24
C CYS A 38 -1.22 -0.16 -2.26
N ALA A 39 -1.05 -0.96 -3.32
CA ALA A 39 -0.08 -0.68 -4.39
C ALA A 39 -0.34 0.66 -5.07
N ARG A 40 -1.61 1.02 -5.32
CA ARG A 40 -1.97 2.31 -5.93
C ARG A 40 -1.59 3.50 -5.06
N SER A 41 -1.82 3.43 -3.76
CA SER A 41 -1.44 4.50 -2.85
C SER A 41 0.08 4.71 -2.81
N LEU A 42 0.86 3.62 -2.81
CA LEU A 42 2.31 3.66 -2.79
C LEU A 42 2.94 3.91 -4.17
N TYR A 43 2.26 3.59 -5.26
CA TYR A 43 2.67 4.02 -6.61
C TYR A 43 2.78 5.54 -6.72
N LEU A 44 1.95 6.30 -6.03
CA LEU A 44 2.02 7.76 -5.98
C LEU A 44 3.37 8.26 -5.41
N VAL A 45 4.04 7.44 -4.63
CA VAL A 45 5.35 7.73 -4.02
C VAL A 45 6.54 7.46 -4.97
N GLY A 46 6.29 6.96 -6.19
CA GLY A 46 7.33 6.81 -7.22
C GLY A 46 7.87 5.40 -7.40
N ALA A 47 7.29 4.40 -6.74
CA ALA A 47 7.67 3.00 -6.93
C ALA A 47 7.07 2.41 -8.22
N ASP A 48 7.65 1.32 -8.72
CA ASP A 48 7.08 0.56 -9.81
C ASP A 48 5.81 -0.18 -9.37
N HIS A 49 4.78 -0.14 -10.21
CA HIS A 49 3.48 -0.72 -9.85
C HIS A 49 3.48 -2.25 -9.81
N GLU A 50 4.19 -2.89 -10.74
CA GLU A 50 4.26 -4.35 -10.80
C GLU A 50 5.07 -4.91 -9.64
N ASP A 51 6.20 -4.30 -9.32
CA ASP A 51 7.02 -4.65 -8.15
C ASP A 51 6.21 -4.51 -6.86
N LEU A 52 5.44 -3.43 -6.71
CA LEU A 52 4.56 -3.24 -5.56
C LEU A 52 3.48 -4.32 -5.45
N LEU A 53 2.88 -4.72 -6.57
CA LEU A 53 1.89 -5.80 -6.54
C LEU A 53 2.51 -7.12 -6.09
N GLN A 54 3.70 -7.48 -6.57
CA GLN A 54 4.39 -8.69 -6.16
C GLN A 54 4.75 -8.68 -4.68
N GLU A 55 5.35 -7.58 -4.20
CA GLU A 55 5.69 -7.42 -2.79
C GLU A 55 4.44 -7.43 -1.90
N GLY A 56 3.35 -6.82 -2.35
CA GLY A 56 2.07 -6.86 -1.64
C GLY A 56 1.46 -8.25 -1.56
N MET A 57 1.58 -9.06 -2.61
CA MET A 57 1.14 -10.46 -2.59
C MET A 57 1.97 -11.29 -1.61
N ILE A 58 3.28 -11.06 -1.52
CA ILE A 58 4.14 -11.68 -0.49
C ILE A 58 3.69 -11.25 0.91
N GLY A 59 3.36 -9.96 1.10
CA GLY A 59 2.79 -9.44 2.35
C GLY A 59 1.48 -10.11 2.73
N LEU A 60 0.57 -10.30 1.78
CA LEU A 60 -0.70 -11.02 2.00
C LEU A 60 -0.49 -12.49 2.37
N LEU A 61 0.41 -13.19 1.69
CA LEU A 61 0.78 -14.58 2.01
C LEU A 61 1.37 -14.69 3.42
N THR A 62 2.20 -13.73 3.79
CA THR A 62 2.76 -13.66 5.14
C THR A 62 1.65 -13.46 6.18
N ALA A 63 0.71 -12.54 5.92
CA ALA A 63 -0.43 -12.31 6.79
C ALA A 63 -1.28 -13.59 6.97
N ALA A 64 -1.57 -14.31 5.89
CA ALA A 64 -2.32 -15.57 5.94
C ALA A 64 -1.68 -16.63 6.86
N ARG A 65 -0.34 -16.69 6.87
CA ARG A 65 0.42 -17.66 7.69
C ARG A 65 0.59 -17.26 9.14
N THR A 66 0.67 -15.96 9.42
CA THR A 66 1.05 -15.43 10.73
C THR A 66 -0.11 -14.87 11.53
N PHE A 67 -1.29 -14.74 10.91
CA PHE A 67 -2.48 -14.25 11.61
C PHE A 67 -2.86 -15.16 12.79
N ASP A 68 -3.10 -14.52 13.93
CA ASP A 68 -3.57 -15.17 15.13
C ASP A 68 -4.91 -14.54 15.56
N PRO A 69 -6.03 -15.26 15.40
CA PRO A 69 -7.36 -14.74 15.75
C PRO A 69 -7.54 -14.48 17.24
N ALA A 70 -6.64 -14.99 18.11
CA ALA A 70 -6.68 -14.69 19.54
C ALA A 70 -6.08 -13.32 19.88
N ARG A 71 -5.28 -12.75 18.96
CA ARG A 71 -4.59 -11.48 19.15
C ARG A 71 -5.14 -10.36 18.28
N ASP A 72 -5.79 -10.71 17.19
CA ASP A 72 -6.21 -9.78 16.14
C ASP A 72 -7.70 -9.95 15.83
N ASP A 73 -8.48 -8.88 15.99
CA ASP A 73 -9.92 -8.89 15.76
C ASP A 73 -10.31 -8.97 14.27
N SER A 74 -9.44 -8.52 13.37
CA SER A 74 -9.73 -8.42 11.94
C SER A 74 -8.56 -8.82 11.06
N PHE A 75 -8.76 -9.90 10.29
CA PHE A 75 -7.78 -10.31 9.28
C PHE A 75 -7.55 -9.21 8.23
N SER A 76 -8.57 -8.48 7.82
CA SER A 76 -8.46 -7.38 6.85
C SER A 76 -7.48 -6.30 7.32
N SER A 77 -7.59 -5.88 8.59
CA SER A 77 -6.70 -4.87 9.18
C SER A 77 -5.27 -5.40 9.28
N TYR A 78 -5.10 -6.63 9.74
CA TYR A 78 -3.79 -7.27 9.83
C TYR A 78 -3.13 -7.47 8.47
N ALA A 79 -3.88 -7.96 7.47
CA ALA A 79 -3.40 -8.12 6.11
C ALA A 79 -3.00 -6.78 5.48
N SER A 80 -3.80 -5.72 5.69
CA SER A 80 -3.48 -4.36 5.21
C SER A 80 -2.13 -3.89 5.77
N LEU A 81 -1.88 -4.10 7.05
CA LEU A 81 -0.61 -3.75 7.68
C LEU A 81 0.56 -4.54 7.07
N CYS A 82 0.46 -5.87 6.98
CA CYS A 82 1.51 -6.72 6.42
C CYS A 82 1.84 -6.35 4.96
N ILE A 83 0.80 -6.11 4.14
CA ILE A 83 0.92 -5.69 2.75
C ILE A 83 1.68 -4.36 2.66
N ARG A 84 1.24 -3.34 3.40
CA ARG A 84 1.87 -2.01 3.38
C ARG A 84 3.31 -2.05 3.86
N THR A 85 3.58 -2.71 4.98
CA THR A 85 4.93 -2.85 5.54
C THR A 85 5.88 -3.49 4.54
N ARG A 86 5.44 -4.55 3.86
CA ARG A 86 6.25 -5.22 2.85
C ARG A 86 6.56 -4.33 1.65
N MET A 87 5.54 -3.65 1.10
CA MET A 87 5.71 -2.71 -0.01
C MET A 87 6.64 -1.55 0.35
N ILE A 88 6.49 -0.96 1.54
CA ILE A 88 7.32 0.14 2.01
C ILE A 88 8.78 -0.30 2.16
N SER A 89 9.02 -1.49 2.70
CA SER A 89 10.37 -2.05 2.83
C SER A 89 11.03 -2.23 1.46
N ALA A 90 10.27 -2.68 0.46
CA ALA A 90 10.76 -2.81 -0.93
C ALA A 90 11.12 -1.45 -1.55
N ILE A 91 10.29 -0.43 -1.36
CA ILE A 91 10.58 0.95 -1.82
C ILE A 91 11.89 1.46 -1.21
N ARG A 92 12.09 1.26 0.09
CA ARG A 92 13.32 1.67 0.78
C ARG A 92 14.54 0.96 0.24
N SER A 93 14.49 -0.35 0.08
CA SER A 93 15.58 -1.14 -0.48
C SER A 93 15.95 -0.69 -1.89
N ALA A 94 14.95 -0.44 -2.74
CA ALA A 94 15.17 0.06 -4.09
C ALA A 94 15.82 1.46 -4.11
N ASN A 95 15.40 2.35 -3.21
CA ASN A 95 15.97 3.69 -3.09
C ASN A 95 17.39 3.66 -2.51
N ALA A 96 17.67 2.82 -1.53
CA ALA A 96 19.02 2.66 -0.97
C ALA A 96 20.04 2.20 -2.03
N LEU A 97 19.62 1.28 -2.93
CA LEU A 97 20.48 0.81 -4.03
C LEU A 97 20.74 1.91 -5.08
N LYS A 98 19.79 2.80 -5.34
CA LYS A 98 19.97 3.92 -6.27
C LYS A 98 20.92 5.01 -5.74
N HIS A 99 21.05 5.15 -4.43
CA HIS A 99 21.86 6.18 -3.78
C HIS A 99 23.21 5.67 -3.29
N ALA A 100 23.56 4.40 -3.48
CA ALA A 100 24.83 3.81 -3.07
C ALA A 100 26.11 4.42 -3.68
N PRO A 101 26.13 5.14 -4.83
CA PRO A 101 27.35 5.70 -5.39
C PRO A 101 27.71 7.13 -4.94
N LEU A 102 26.88 7.83 -4.18
CA LEU A 102 27.16 9.20 -3.76
C LEU A 102 27.05 9.33 -2.24
N ASN A 103 28.22 9.24 -1.62
CA ASN A 103 28.50 9.52 -0.24
C ASN A 103 28.19 10.99 0.04
N ASP A 104 26.97 11.32 0.45
CA ASP A 104 26.70 12.49 1.28
C ASP A 104 25.38 12.30 2.03
N SER A 105 25.51 12.33 3.32
CA SER A 105 24.50 12.22 4.33
C SER A 105 23.46 13.34 4.19
N VAL A 106 22.35 13.08 3.52
CA VAL A 106 21.12 13.85 3.77
C VAL A 106 20.25 13.00 4.70
N SER A 107 20.32 13.37 5.96
CA SER A 107 19.41 12.90 7.00
C SER A 107 17.99 13.14 6.54
N ILE A 108 17.27 12.05 6.23
CA ILE A 108 15.82 12.08 6.02
C ILE A 108 15.18 12.23 7.41
N GLN A 109 15.29 13.44 7.93
CA GLN A 109 14.47 13.90 9.05
C GLN A 109 13.28 14.61 8.44
N THR A 110 12.18 13.92 8.26
CA THR A 110 10.84 14.50 8.34
C THR A 110 9.82 13.52 7.77
N PHE A 111 9.12 12.93 8.55
CA PHE A 111 8.24 11.79 8.53
C PHE A 111 9.05 10.51 8.80
N SER A 112 8.95 10.04 10.03
CA SER A 112 9.58 8.79 10.43
C SER A 112 8.92 7.62 9.74
N PHE A 113 9.26 7.45 8.46
CA PHE A 113 9.04 6.21 7.74
C PHE A 113 9.72 5.04 8.49
N GLU A 114 10.64 5.36 9.40
CA GLU A 114 11.26 4.42 10.34
C GLU A 114 10.25 3.75 11.26
N SER A 115 9.23 4.47 11.72
CA SER A 115 8.15 3.88 12.52
C SER A 115 7.26 2.91 11.74
N LEU A 116 7.29 2.94 10.39
CA LEU A 116 6.55 2.00 9.55
C LEU A 116 7.32 0.72 9.19
N SER A 117 8.64 0.67 9.42
CA SER A 117 9.48 -0.43 8.93
C SER A 117 10.12 -1.30 9.98
N ASP A 118 10.18 -0.85 11.22
CA ASP A 118 10.87 -1.60 12.28
C ASP A 118 9.96 -2.59 13.00
N THR A 119 8.87 -2.93 12.36
CA THR A 119 7.99 -3.96 12.88
C THR A 119 8.36 -5.28 12.24
N SER A 120 9.29 -6.01 12.85
CA SER A 120 9.29 -7.46 12.74
C SER A 120 7.83 -7.94 12.86
N LEU A 121 7.39 -8.91 12.07
CA LEU A 121 6.04 -9.50 12.09
C LEU A 121 5.60 -10.05 13.47
N LYS A 122 6.40 -9.85 14.50
CA LYS A 122 6.16 -10.11 15.91
C LYS A 122 5.84 -8.86 16.73
N ALA A 123 5.66 -7.72 16.09
CA ALA A 123 5.51 -6.46 16.80
C ALA A 123 4.20 -6.36 17.58
N ASP A 124 4.36 -5.79 18.74
CA ASP A 124 3.38 -5.36 19.71
C ASP A 124 2.23 -4.53 19.06
N PRO A 125 0.99 -4.60 19.57
CA PRO A 125 -0.15 -3.79 19.12
C PRO A 125 0.15 -2.30 18.97
N GLU A 126 1.00 -1.73 19.83
CA GLU A 126 1.44 -0.33 19.77
C GLU A 126 2.18 0.03 18.46
N SER A 127 3.09 -0.82 18.03
CA SER A 127 3.83 -0.62 16.76
C SER A 127 2.94 -0.71 15.52
N ARG A 128 1.83 -1.46 15.60
CA ARG A 128 0.82 -1.56 14.54
C ARG A 128 -0.01 -0.28 14.42
N LEU A 129 -0.31 0.34 15.55
CA LEU A 129 -1.04 1.61 15.61
C LEU A 129 -0.21 2.74 14.98
N ILE A 130 1.06 2.85 15.36
CA ILE A 130 2.01 3.86 14.85
C ILE A 130 2.16 3.76 13.31
N GLY A 131 2.24 2.54 12.76
CA GLY A 131 2.33 2.36 11.31
C GLY A 131 1.10 2.83 10.53
N ARG A 132 -0.09 2.69 11.13
CA ARG A 132 -1.35 3.15 10.55
C ARG A 132 -1.48 4.67 10.65
N GLU A 133 -1.20 5.23 11.81
CA GLU A 133 -1.24 6.67 12.06
C GLU A 133 -0.31 7.43 11.10
N GLY A 134 0.93 6.98 10.92
CA GLY A 134 1.87 7.63 10.01
C GLY A 134 1.44 7.62 8.53
N PHE A 135 0.73 6.58 8.08
CA PHE A 135 0.18 6.57 6.73
C PHE A 135 -1.03 7.51 6.60
N ASP A 136 -1.90 7.53 7.59
CA ASP A 136 -3.08 8.38 7.60
C ASP A 136 -2.66 9.86 7.69
N GLU A 137 -1.67 10.21 8.51
CA GLU A 137 -1.07 11.54 8.58
C GLU A 137 -0.44 11.96 7.24
N PHE A 138 0.29 11.05 6.57
CA PHE A 138 0.83 11.31 5.24
C PHE A 138 -0.28 11.60 4.23
N MET A 139 -1.35 10.83 4.23
CA MET A 139 -2.47 11.02 3.32
C MET A 139 -3.20 12.32 3.58
N GLU A 140 -3.37 12.72 4.83
CA GLU A 140 -3.92 14.03 5.20
C GLU A 140 -3.03 15.18 4.73
N ALA A 141 -1.73 15.10 4.99
CA ALA A 141 -0.75 16.09 4.55
C ALA A 141 -0.70 16.20 3.02
N LEU A 142 -0.81 15.07 2.31
CA LEU A 142 -0.89 15.05 0.85
C LEU A 142 -2.18 15.72 0.38
N GLN A 143 -3.33 15.35 0.91
CA GLN A 143 -4.62 15.93 0.54
C GLN A 143 -4.68 17.44 0.78
N ALA A 144 -4.04 17.93 1.84
CA ALA A 144 -3.97 19.38 2.13
C ALA A 144 -3.20 20.16 1.04
N LYS A 145 -2.25 19.51 0.35
CA LYS A 145 -1.45 20.12 -0.74
C LYS A 145 -2.06 19.98 -2.12
N LEU A 146 -3.13 19.19 -2.26
CA LEU A 146 -3.77 18.94 -3.55
C LEU A 146 -4.81 20.03 -3.88
N SER A 147 -4.92 20.37 -5.17
CA SER A 147 -6.06 21.14 -5.69
C SER A 147 -7.36 20.33 -5.61
N ALA A 148 -8.51 20.98 -5.73
CA ALA A 148 -9.81 20.32 -5.72
C ALA A 148 -9.91 19.19 -6.77
N THR A 149 -9.45 19.44 -7.98
CA THR A 149 -9.44 18.44 -9.07
C THR A 149 -8.48 17.28 -8.76
N GLU A 150 -7.29 17.56 -8.24
CA GLU A 150 -6.33 16.53 -7.86
C GLU A 150 -6.87 15.64 -6.73
N ARG A 151 -7.57 16.22 -5.75
CA ARG A 151 -8.24 15.45 -4.69
C ARG A 151 -9.33 14.53 -5.24
N GLN A 152 -10.17 15.03 -6.16
CA GLN A 152 -11.17 14.19 -6.82
C GLN A 152 -10.52 13.03 -7.57
N VAL A 153 -9.47 13.31 -8.36
CA VAL A 153 -8.71 12.27 -9.05
C VAL A 153 -8.12 11.27 -8.07
N LEU A 154 -7.49 11.73 -6.98
CA LEU A 154 -6.88 10.87 -5.98
C LEU A 154 -7.90 9.92 -5.35
N ASN A 155 -9.05 10.43 -4.90
CA ASN A 155 -10.07 9.60 -4.24
C ASN A 155 -10.57 8.49 -5.20
N VAL A 156 -10.97 8.86 -6.41
CA VAL A 156 -11.48 7.90 -7.39
C VAL A 156 -10.37 6.92 -7.84
N TYR A 157 -9.12 7.36 -7.88
CA TYR A 157 -7.97 6.51 -8.18
C TYR A 157 -7.74 5.45 -7.08
N LEU A 158 -7.85 5.84 -5.81
CA LEU A 158 -7.72 4.94 -4.67
C LEU A 158 -8.87 3.92 -4.59
N ASP A 159 -10.08 4.28 -5.07
CA ASP A 159 -11.22 3.37 -5.19
C ASP A 159 -11.02 2.27 -6.26
N GLY A 160 -9.92 2.34 -6.99
CA GLY A 160 -9.53 1.26 -7.90
C GLY A 160 -9.90 1.47 -9.37
N LEU A 161 -10.43 2.63 -9.76
CA LEU A 161 -10.83 2.89 -11.13
C LEU A 161 -9.62 3.11 -12.05
N SER A 162 -9.76 2.68 -13.32
CA SER A 162 -8.78 2.99 -14.38
C SER A 162 -8.84 4.46 -14.78
N TYR A 163 -7.80 4.99 -15.41
CA TYR A 163 -7.77 6.38 -15.89
C TYR A 163 -8.94 6.72 -16.81
N ALA A 164 -9.39 5.77 -17.64
CA ALA A 164 -10.54 5.96 -18.51
C ALA A 164 -11.86 6.09 -17.71
N GLN A 165 -12.04 5.26 -16.68
CA GLN A 165 -13.20 5.34 -15.78
C GLN A 165 -13.17 6.63 -14.93
N ILE A 166 -12.00 6.99 -14.41
CA ILE A 166 -11.82 8.26 -13.68
C ILE A 166 -12.21 9.44 -14.58
N ALA A 167 -11.73 9.46 -15.83
CA ALA A 167 -12.06 10.50 -16.80
C ALA A 167 -13.56 10.65 -17.02
N GLN A 168 -14.30 9.54 -17.06
CA GLN A 168 -15.77 9.53 -17.15
C GLN A 168 -16.42 10.11 -15.89
N VAL A 169 -15.99 9.67 -14.70
CA VAL A 169 -16.55 10.10 -13.40
C VAL A 169 -16.35 11.59 -13.15
N ILE A 170 -15.15 12.12 -13.47
CA ILE A 170 -14.83 13.54 -13.24
C ILE A 170 -15.14 14.45 -14.44
N HIS A 171 -15.70 13.88 -15.53
CA HIS A 171 -16.01 14.60 -16.78
C HIS A 171 -14.81 15.37 -17.35
N ARG A 172 -13.63 14.72 -17.42
CA ARG A 172 -12.39 15.29 -17.94
C ARG A 172 -11.73 14.32 -18.93
N PRO A 173 -10.92 14.82 -19.88
CA PRO A 173 -10.14 13.95 -20.75
C PRO A 173 -9.18 13.05 -19.96
N VAL A 174 -8.92 11.83 -20.45
CA VAL A 174 -7.97 10.87 -19.85
C VAL A 174 -6.58 11.51 -19.64
N LYS A 175 -6.12 12.32 -20.59
CA LYS A 175 -4.86 13.07 -20.48
C LYS A 175 -4.83 14.03 -19.28
N SER A 176 -5.98 14.61 -18.92
CA SER A 176 -6.08 15.46 -17.72
C SER A 176 -5.96 14.67 -16.43
N VAL A 177 -6.49 13.43 -16.41
CA VAL A 177 -6.34 12.50 -15.29
C VAL A 177 -4.87 12.09 -15.13
N ASP A 178 -4.22 11.68 -16.21
CA ASP A 178 -2.79 11.32 -16.21
C ASP A 178 -1.93 12.49 -15.70
N ASN A 179 -2.12 13.69 -16.21
CA ASN A 179 -1.41 14.88 -15.75
C ASN A 179 -1.68 15.18 -14.26
N ALA A 180 -2.90 14.95 -13.78
CA ALA A 180 -3.23 15.11 -12.36
C ALA A 180 -2.50 14.08 -11.50
N VAL A 181 -2.50 12.81 -11.87
CA VAL A 181 -1.76 11.74 -11.18
C VAL A 181 -0.26 12.05 -11.13
N GLN A 182 0.33 12.53 -12.22
CA GLN A 182 1.75 12.94 -12.25
C GLN A 182 2.04 14.08 -11.27
N ARG A 183 1.14 15.08 -11.18
CA ARG A 183 1.30 16.17 -10.19
C ARG A 183 1.12 15.68 -8.76
N ILE A 184 0.18 14.77 -8.50
CA ILE A 184 -0.01 14.15 -7.20
C ILE A 184 1.27 13.39 -6.80
N ARG A 185 1.85 12.59 -7.70
CA ARG A 185 3.11 11.87 -7.47
C ARG A 185 4.25 12.83 -7.10
N LYS A 186 4.42 13.93 -7.83
CA LYS A 186 5.44 14.93 -7.51
C LYS A 186 5.25 15.53 -6.11
N LYS A 187 4.01 15.85 -5.74
CA LYS A 187 3.68 16.39 -4.40
C LYS A 187 3.90 15.36 -3.30
N ALA A 188 3.56 14.11 -3.55
CA ALA A 188 3.81 13.00 -2.63
C ALA A 188 5.32 12.78 -2.41
N ALA A 189 6.10 12.77 -3.49
CA ALA A 189 7.57 12.65 -3.42
C ALA A 189 8.22 13.79 -2.62
N LEU A 190 7.74 15.03 -2.81
CA LEU A 190 8.18 16.20 -2.04
C LEU A 190 7.90 16.06 -0.55
N LEU A 191 6.72 15.53 -0.17
CA LEU A 191 6.35 15.29 1.23
C LEU A 191 7.22 14.22 1.89
N LEU A 192 7.65 13.24 1.12
CA LEU A 192 8.48 12.14 1.61
C LEU A 192 9.98 12.45 1.57
N GLY A 193 10.36 13.68 1.19
CA GLY A 193 11.77 14.06 1.06
C GLY A 193 12.51 13.35 -0.09
N LEU A 194 11.77 12.69 -1.00
CA LEU A 194 12.32 11.96 -2.15
C LEU A 194 12.66 12.91 -3.31
N ASN A 195 13.32 14.03 -3.01
CA ASN A 195 13.81 14.95 -4.03
C ASN A 195 15.08 14.40 -4.66
N GLY A 196 14.95 13.76 -5.79
CA GLY A 196 16.14 13.36 -6.52
C GLY A 196 15.84 12.55 -7.77
N SER A 197 15.77 13.27 -8.86
CA SER A 197 15.97 12.87 -10.25
C SER A 197 14.72 12.92 -11.12
N SER A 198 14.72 14.02 -11.81
CA SER A 198 14.03 14.28 -13.07
C SER A 198 14.32 13.21 -14.11
N VAL A 199 13.30 13.03 -14.92
CA VAL A 199 13.16 12.52 -16.28
C VAL A 199 12.64 11.13 -16.36
#